data_2a378bebdf3c0721d15d4e56f04729fe
#
_entry.id   2a378bebdf3c0721d15d4e56f04729fe
#
_cell.length_a   1.000
_cell.length_b   1.000
_cell.length_c   1.000
_cell.angle_alpha   90.00
_cell.angle_beta   90.00
_cell.angle_gamma   90.00
#
_symmetry.space_group_name_H-M   'P 1'
#
loop_
_entity.id
_entity.type
_entity.pdbx_description
1 polymer ?
#
loop_
_entity_poly.entity_id
_entity_poly.type
_entity_poly.pdbx_seq_one_letter_code
_entity_poly.pdbx_strand_id
1 'polypeptide(L)'
;MADEVDEIVEAWRRERADLDVEPLQILSRISRLADVLDERRAAAFVEHGLQAHEFDVLAALRRSGEPFELTAGELCAATYVTSGTMTSRLDRLVTRKLVIRRPDDDDGRLVRVRLTAAGRRRVDGAMTALLDSERELVGTLTAPKRERLAGTLRELLAAAVSRDTPSR
;
A
#
# COMPACT_ATOMS: atom_id res chain seq x y z
N MET A 1 24.61 -0.19 -16.33
CA MET A 1 23.65 0.38 -17.32
C MET A 1 23.08 1.62 -16.68
N ALA A 2 23.31 2.78 -17.29
CA ALA A 2 22.78 4.06 -16.82
C ALA A 2 21.25 4.08 -17.01
N ASP A 3 20.54 4.71 -16.09
CA ASP A 3 19.11 4.94 -16.18
C ASP A 3 18.80 6.46 -16.21
N GLU A 4 17.53 6.81 -16.34
CA GLU A 4 17.07 8.20 -16.40
C GLU A 4 17.45 9.02 -15.14
N VAL A 5 17.56 8.39 -13.98
CA VAL A 5 17.99 9.07 -12.75
C VAL A 5 19.46 9.44 -12.82
N ASP A 6 20.31 8.62 -13.46
CA ASP A 6 21.70 8.96 -13.67
C ASP A 6 21.83 10.23 -14.54
N GLU A 7 21.01 10.36 -15.60
CA GLU A 7 20.97 11.55 -16.44
C GLU A 7 20.55 12.80 -15.66
N ILE A 8 19.52 12.68 -14.80
CA ILE A 8 19.06 13.79 -13.95
C ILE A 8 20.16 14.22 -12.97
N VAL A 9 20.83 13.27 -12.32
CA VAL A 9 21.89 13.56 -11.35
C VAL A 9 23.08 14.22 -12.03
N GLU A 10 23.49 13.73 -13.19
CA GLU A 10 24.59 14.34 -13.95
C GLU A 10 24.24 15.75 -14.45
N ALA A 11 23.00 16.00 -14.86
CA ALA A 11 22.54 17.34 -15.21
C ALA A 11 22.63 18.31 -14.01
N TRP A 12 22.17 17.87 -12.83
CA TRP A 12 22.29 18.70 -11.61
C TRP A 12 23.73 18.95 -11.18
N ARG A 13 24.60 17.95 -11.25
CA ARG A 13 26.04 18.12 -10.96
C ARG A 13 26.69 19.15 -11.87
N ARG A 14 26.25 19.21 -13.12
CA ARG A 14 26.79 20.14 -14.11
C ARG A 14 26.31 21.57 -13.87
N GLU A 15 25.00 21.74 -13.58
CA GLU A 15 24.38 23.06 -13.43
C GLU A 15 24.53 23.65 -12.02
N ARG A 16 24.64 22.80 -11.01
CA ARG A 16 24.70 23.16 -9.57
C ARG A 16 25.74 22.32 -8.86
N ALA A 17 27.00 22.49 -9.24
CA ALA A 17 28.15 21.80 -8.64
C ALA A 17 28.36 22.13 -7.13
N ASP A 18 27.66 23.14 -6.62
CA ASP A 18 27.62 23.53 -5.21
C ASP A 18 26.68 22.65 -4.35
N LEU A 19 25.80 21.85 -4.97
CA LEU A 19 24.85 21.01 -4.25
C LEU A 19 25.33 19.57 -4.14
N ASP A 20 25.09 18.98 -2.98
CA ASP A 20 25.15 17.53 -2.82
C ASP A 20 23.88 16.88 -3.35
N VAL A 21 23.96 16.27 -4.52
CA VAL A 21 22.84 15.61 -5.20
C VAL A 21 22.85 14.09 -5.01
N GLU A 22 23.71 13.57 -4.15
CA GLU A 22 23.78 12.11 -3.84
C GLU A 22 22.43 11.52 -3.42
N PRO A 23 21.62 12.18 -2.58
CA PRO A 23 20.31 11.64 -2.19
C PRO A 23 19.36 11.35 -3.35
N LEU A 24 19.47 12.05 -4.48
CA LEU A 24 18.65 11.80 -5.68
C LEU A 24 18.93 10.42 -6.28
N GLN A 25 20.13 9.88 -6.12
CA GLN A 25 20.47 8.53 -6.57
C GLN A 25 19.55 7.47 -5.97
N ILE A 26 19.08 7.67 -4.75
CA ILE A 26 18.25 6.72 -4.03
C ILE A 26 16.77 7.13 -4.12
N LEU A 27 16.46 8.35 -3.70
CA LEU A 27 15.05 8.76 -3.52
C LEU A 27 14.30 8.91 -4.84
N SER A 28 14.96 9.36 -5.91
CA SER A 28 14.32 9.44 -7.23
C SER A 28 14.02 8.05 -7.79
N ARG A 29 14.88 7.05 -7.56
CA ARG A 29 14.60 5.66 -7.97
C ARG A 29 13.45 5.06 -7.16
N ILE A 30 13.37 5.34 -5.86
CA ILE A 30 12.25 4.90 -5.02
C ILE A 30 10.94 5.50 -5.53
N SER A 31 10.91 6.81 -5.86
CA SER A 31 9.71 7.48 -6.39
C SER A 31 9.26 6.84 -7.70
N ARG A 32 10.17 6.67 -8.67
CA ARG A 32 9.83 6.03 -9.95
C ARG A 32 9.39 4.58 -9.80
N LEU A 33 10.01 3.85 -8.88
CA LEU A 33 9.60 2.48 -8.59
C LEU A 33 8.20 2.46 -7.96
N ALA A 34 7.86 3.42 -7.11
CA ALA A 34 6.52 3.54 -6.53
C ALA A 34 5.46 3.75 -7.62
N ASP A 35 5.71 4.65 -8.59
CA ASP A 35 4.81 4.89 -9.72
C ASP A 35 4.57 3.59 -10.52
N VAL A 36 5.63 2.86 -10.86
CA VAL A 36 5.53 1.58 -11.57
C VAL A 36 4.76 0.53 -10.76
N LEU A 37 4.96 0.49 -9.44
CA LEU A 37 4.25 -0.45 -8.56
C LEU A 37 2.76 -0.09 -8.47
N ASP A 38 2.41 1.17 -8.43
CA ASP A 38 1.02 1.61 -8.37
C ASP A 38 0.25 1.25 -9.65
N GLU A 39 0.87 1.39 -10.82
CA GLU A 39 0.29 0.94 -12.10
C GLU A 39 0.07 -0.59 -12.12
N ARG A 40 1.07 -1.37 -11.71
CA ARG A 40 0.98 -2.84 -11.65
C ARG A 40 -0.09 -3.32 -10.67
N ARG A 41 -0.17 -2.68 -9.49
CA ARG A 41 -1.21 -2.95 -8.49
C ARG A 41 -2.60 -2.65 -9.02
N ALA A 42 -2.77 -1.48 -9.65
CA ALA A 42 -4.05 -1.12 -10.25
C ALA A 42 -4.49 -2.16 -11.28
N ALA A 43 -3.60 -2.64 -12.16
CA ALA A 43 -3.88 -3.68 -13.14
C ALA A 43 -4.32 -4.99 -12.45
N ALA A 44 -3.56 -5.48 -11.48
CA ALA A 44 -3.89 -6.70 -10.74
C ALA A 44 -5.25 -6.64 -10.03
N PHE A 45 -5.61 -5.46 -9.50
CA PHE A 45 -6.89 -5.28 -8.79
C PHE A 45 -8.08 -5.19 -9.75
N VAL A 46 -7.91 -4.55 -10.90
CA VAL A 46 -8.97 -4.39 -11.92
C VAL A 46 -9.43 -5.75 -12.47
N GLU A 47 -8.54 -6.71 -12.66
CA GLU A 47 -8.89 -8.08 -13.09
C GLU A 47 -9.87 -8.76 -12.12
N HIS A 48 -9.80 -8.42 -10.83
CA HIS A 48 -10.72 -8.89 -9.81
C HIS A 48 -11.86 -7.91 -9.52
N GLY A 49 -12.01 -6.89 -10.37
CA GLY A 49 -13.05 -5.86 -10.28
C GLY A 49 -12.90 -5.02 -9.01
N LEU A 50 -11.69 -4.73 -8.55
CA LEU A 50 -11.41 -3.87 -7.40
C LEU A 50 -10.62 -2.64 -7.86
N GLN A 51 -10.85 -1.53 -7.17
CA GLN A 51 -9.95 -0.38 -7.19
C GLN A 51 -8.96 -0.49 -6.03
N ALA A 52 -7.81 0.18 -6.12
CA ALA A 52 -6.77 0.11 -5.09
C ALA A 52 -7.32 0.40 -3.67
N HIS A 53 -8.09 1.47 -3.52
CA HIS A 53 -8.67 1.82 -2.22
C HIS A 53 -9.72 0.83 -1.69
N GLU A 54 -10.37 0.06 -2.57
CA GLU A 54 -11.29 -1.02 -2.18
C GLU A 54 -10.50 -2.25 -1.73
N PHE A 55 -9.41 -2.57 -2.46
CA PHE A 55 -8.50 -3.62 -2.07
C PHE A 55 -7.92 -3.36 -0.68
N ASP A 56 -7.47 -2.14 -0.37
CA ASP A 56 -6.91 -1.78 0.94
C ASP A 56 -7.85 -2.13 2.09
N VAL A 57 -9.13 -1.75 1.97
CA VAL A 57 -10.15 -2.03 3.00
C VAL A 57 -10.41 -3.53 3.12
N LEU A 58 -10.61 -4.23 2.01
CA LEU A 58 -10.87 -5.67 2.02
C LEU A 58 -9.65 -6.45 2.52
N ALA A 59 -8.44 -6.01 2.17
CA ALA A 59 -7.19 -6.62 2.63
C ALA A 59 -6.97 -6.40 4.14
N ALA A 60 -7.34 -5.23 4.69
CA ALA A 60 -7.30 -4.99 6.13
C ALA A 60 -8.24 -5.97 6.87
N LEU A 61 -9.48 -6.11 6.41
CA LEU A 61 -10.43 -7.09 6.95
C LEU A 61 -9.90 -8.53 6.80
N ARG A 62 -9.32 -8.85 5.65
CA ARG A 62 -8.79 -10.21 5.41
C ARG A 62 -7.65 -10.58 6.35
N ARG A 63 -6.77 -9.61 6.65
CA ARG A 63 -5.63 -9.76 7.55
C ARG A 63 -5.99 -9.81 9.04
N SER A 64 -7.19 -9.34 9.43
CA SER A 64 -7.61 -9.38 10.83
C SER A 64 -7.87 -10.82 11.35
N GLY A 65 -7.92 -11.80 10.47
CA GLY A 65 -8.28 -13.16 10.84
C GLY A 65 -9.80 -13.36 10.98
N GLU A 66 -10.24 -14.59 11.21
CA GLU A 66 -11.66 -14.85 11.41
C GLU A 66 -12.17 -14.15 12.68
N PRO A 67 -13.36 -13.53 12.63
CA PRO A 67 -14.38 -13.58 11.58
C PRO A 67 -14.20 -12.56 10.44
N PHE A 68 -13.00 -12.02 10.18
CA PHE A 68 -12.67 -11.02 9.15
C PHE A 68 -13.44 -9.70 9.33
N GLU A 69 -13.41 -9.19 10.54
CA GLU A 69 -14.23 -8.08 11.00
C GLU A 69 -13.37 -7.06 11.76
N LEU A 70 -13.60 -5.78 11.47
CA LEU A 70 -12.98 -4.64 12.15
C LEU A 70 -14.03 -3.55 12.34
N THR A 71 -13.81 -2.68 13.31
CA THR A 71 -14.56 -1.44 13.43
C THR A 71 -14.15 -0.44 12.34
N ALA A 72 -15.01 0.53 12.06
CA ALA A 72 -14.67 1.61 11.13
C ALA A 72 -13.42 2.40 11.57
N GLY A 73 -13.22 2.57 12.88
CA GLY A 73 -12.03 3.23 13.44
C GLY A 73 -10.74 2.44 13.19
N GLU A 74 -10.78 1.12 13.42
CA GLU A 74 -9.64 0.23 13.13
C GLU A 74 -9.31 0.21 11.63
N LEU A 75 -10.32 0.26 10.77
CA LEU A 75 -10.11 0.36 9.32
C LEU A 75 -9.45 1.70 8.92
N CYS A 76 -9.86 2.82 9.55
CA CYS A 76 -9.19 4.11 9.33
C CYS A 76 -7.71 4.02 9.70
N ALA A 77 -7.40 3.46 10.86
CA ALA A 77 -6.02 3.29 11.31
C ALA A 77 -5.21 2.36 10.39
N ALA A 78 -5.81 1.23 9.97
CA ALA A 78 -5.16 0.23 9.13
C ALA A 78 -4.90 0.69 7.69
N THR A 79 -5.64 1.70 7.22
CA THR A 79 -5.55 2.21 5.83
C THR A 79 -5.10 3.67 5.74
N TYR A 80 -4.77 4.29 6.88
CA TYR A 80 -4.29 5.67 6.99
C TYR A 80 -5.21 6.71 6.33
N VAL A 81 -6.53 6.53 6.47
CA VAL A 81 -7.52 7.46 5.91
C VAL A 81 -8.42 8.06 6.98
N THR A 82 -9.05 9.20 6.65
CA THR A 82 -10.00 9.88 7.54
C THR A 82 -11.33 9.12 7.62
N SER A 83 -12.10 9.37 8.67
CA SER A 83 -13.42 8.76 8.87
C SER A 83 -14.41 9.07 7.75
N GLY A 84 -14.41 10.28 7.21
CA GLY A 84 -15.26 10.65 6.06
C GLY A 84 -14.91 9.86 4.80
N THR A 85 -13.62 9.72 4.50
CA THR A 85 -13.13 8.90 3.38
C THR A 85 -13.51 7.43 3.58
N MET A 86 -13.34 6.89 4.79
CA MET A 86 -13.69 5.51 5.10
C MET A 86 -15.19 5.26 4.91
N THR A 87 -16.04 6.16 5.40
CA THR A 87 -17.50 6.04 5.23
C THR A 87 -17.87 5.89 3.75
N SER A 88 -17.38 6.78 2.89
CA SER A 88 -17.62 6.72 1.44
C SER A 88 -17.12 5.39 0.80
N ARG A 89 -15.96 4.90 1.21
CA ARG A 89 -15.41 3.62 0.72
C ARG A 89 -16.30 2.45 1.15
N LEU A 90 -16.72 2.44 2.40
CA LEU A 90 -17.58 1.39 2.96
C LEU A 90 -18.95 1.37 2.31
N ASP A 91 -19.56 2.53 2.02
CA ASP A 91 -20.87 2.61 1.33
C ASP A 91 -20.81 1.92 -0.03
N ARG A 92 -19.76 2.17 -0.80
CA ARG A 92 -19.54 1.50 -2.10
C ARG A 92 -19.37 -0.02 -1.94
N LEU A 93 -18.58 -0.46 -0.96
CA LEU A 93 -18.34 -1.88 -0.72
C LEU A 93 -19.60 -2.60 -0.24
N VAL A 94 -20.45 -1.95 0.57
CA VAL A 94 -21.75 -2.48 1.00
C VAL A 94 -22.69 -2.61 -0.20
N THR A 95 -22.82 -1.57 -1.02
CA THR A 95 -23.63 -1.59 -2.26
C THR A 95 -23.21 -2.73 -3.18
N ARG A 96 -21.92 -3.02 -3.25
CA ARG A 96 -21.34 -4.12 -4.03
C ARG A 96 -21.42 -5.48 -3.32
N LYS A 97 -21.97 -5.53 -2.11
CA LYS A 97 -22.10 -6.74 -1.29
C LYS A 97 -20.77 -7.43 -0.97
N LEU A 98 -19.68 -6.66 -0.94
CA LEU A 98 -18.34 -7.17 -0.61
C LEU A 98 -18.07 -7.14 0.90
N VAL A 99 -18.75 -6.26 1.62
CA VAL A 99 -18.78 -6.20 3.08
C VAL A 99 -20.21 -6.02 3.58
N ILE A 100 -20.44 -6.32 4.86
CA ILE A 100 -21.65 -5.97 5.60
C ILE A 100 -21.28 -5.09 6.78
N ARG A 101 -22.20 -4.20 7.17
CA ARG A 101 -22.11 -3.42 8.42
C ARG A 101 -23.10 -3.96 9.42
N ARG A 102 -22.70 -3.97 10.68
CA ARG A 102 -23.59 -4.27 11.80
C ARG A 102 -23.23 -3.40 13.02
N PRO A 103 -24.16 -3.12 13.92
CA PRO A 103 -23.82 -2.56 15.22
C PRO A 103 -22.87 -3.52 15.95
N ASP A 104 -22.01 -2.95 16.80
CA ASP A 104 -21.23 -3.75 17.74
C ASP A 104 -22.16 -4.36 18.82
N ASP A 105 -21.86 -5.57 19.24
CA ASP A 105 -22.70 -6.28 20.22
C ASP A 105 -22.58 -5.68 21.63
N ASP A 106 -21.42 -5.11 21.95
CA ASP A 106 -21.12 -4.55 23.28
C ASP A 106 -21.33 -3.03 23.34
N ASP A 107 -21.05 -2.30 22.25
CA ASP A 107 -21.26 -0.86 22.13
C ASP A 107 -21.97 -0.50 20.83
N GLY A 108 -23.28 -0.34 20.91
CA GLY A 108 -24.12 0.01 19.74
C GLY A 108 -23.77 1.34 19.05
N ARG A 109 -22.84 2.14 19.58
CA ARG A 109 -22.28 3.32 18.91
C ARG A 109 -21.20 2.96 17.89
N LEU A 110 -20.61 1.79 18.00
CA LEU A 110 -19.59 1.31 17.11
C LEU A 110 -20.22 0.55 15.93
N VAL A 111 -19.66 0.74 14.76
CA VAL A 111 -20.04 0.01 13.56
C VAL A 111 -18.94 -0.99 13.22
N ARG A 112 -19.30 -2.27 13.22
CA ARG A 112 -18.45 -3.35 12.73
C ARG A 112 -18.67 -3.57 11.26
N VAL A 113 -17.58 -3.82 10.57
CA VAL A 113 -17.54 -4.11 9.13
C VAL A 113 -16.97 -5.50 8.97
N ARG A 114 -17.73 -6.37 8.33
CA ARG A 114 -17.34 -7.76 8.11
C ARG A 114 -17.23 -8.08 6.63
N LEU A 115 -16.19 -8.82 6.28
CA LEU A 115 -15.96 -9.30 4.92
C LEU A 115 -16.98 -10.38 4.55
N THR A 116 -17.60 -10.25 3.38
CA THR A 116 -18.48 -11.32 2.87
C THR A 116 -17.67 -12.42 2.16
N ALA A 117 -18.29 -13.57 1.90
CA ALA A 117 -17.67 -14.61 1.08
C ALA A 117 -17.31 -14.10 -0.33
N ALA A 118 -18.10 -13.18 -0.89
CA ALA A 118 -17.81 -12.56 -2.19
C ALA A 118 -16.61 -11.60 -2.08
N GLY A 119 -16.56 -10.76 -1.03
CA GLY A 119 -15.43 -9.89 -0.76
C GLY A 119 -14.15 -10.68 -0.55
N ARG A 120 -14.21 -11.78 0.22
CA ARG A 120 -13.07 -12.67 0.45
C ARG A 120 -12.51 -13.25 -0.85
N ARG A 121 -13.36 -13.80 -1.72
CA ARG A 121 -12.90 -14.33 -3.01
C ARG A 121 -12.21 -13.26 -3.86
N ARG A 122 -12.75 -12.02 -3.88
CA ARG A 122 -12.16 -10.95 -4.67
C ARG A 122 -10.81 -10.49 -4.14
N VAL A 123 -10.70 -10.28 -2.84
CA VAL A 123 -9.43 -9.83 -2.26
C VAL A 123 -8.37 -10.93 -2.31
N ASP A 124 -8.73 -12.19 -2.09
CA ASP A 124 -7.80 -13.31 -2.18
C ASP A 124 -7.27 -13.46 -3.63
N GLY A 125 -8.14 -13.35 -4.64
CA GLY A 125 -7.73 -13.36 -6.05
C GLY A 125 -6.82 -12.18 -6.42
N ALA A 126 -7.23 -10.96 -6.03
CA ALA A 126 -6.44 -9.75 -6.27
C ALA A 126 -5.05 -9.81 -5.59
N MET A 127 -4.99 -10.37 -4.37
CA MET A 127 -3.71 -10.56 -3.68
C MET A 127 -2.82 -11.58 -4.39
N THR A 128 -3.39 -12.64 -4.94
CA THR A 128 -2.62 -13.63 -5.72
C THR A 128 -2.04 -12.97 -6.97
N ALA A 129 -2.86 -12.26 -7.76
CA ALA A 129 -2.41 -11.56 -8.97
C ALA A 129 -1.33 -10.51 -8.66
N LEU A 130 -1.51 -9.75 -7.56
CA LEU A 130 -0.50 -8.81 -7.10
C LEU A 130 0.84 -9.48 -6.82
N LEU A 131 0.83 -10.56 -6.01
CA LEU A 131 2.04 -11.28 -5.64
C LEU A 131 2.74 -11.91 -6.83
N ASP A 132 2.00 -12.36 -7.84
CA ASP A 132 2.58 -12.92 -9.07
C ASP A 132 3.30 -11.82 -9.86
N SER A 133 2.69 -10.65 -10.05
CA SER A 133 3.30 -9.49 -10.69
C SER A 133 4.53 -8.97 -9.92
N GLU A 134 4.45 -8.86 -8.60
CA GLU A 134 5.57 -8.41 -7.77
C GLU A 134 6.71 -9.44 -7.74
N ARG A 135 6.41 -10.74 -7.79
CA ARG A 135 7.41 -11.83 -7.87
C ARG A 135 8.22 -11.76 -9.14
N GLU A 136 7.60 -11.45 -10.28
CA GLU A 136 8.31 -11.24 -11.54
C GLU A 136 9.34 -10.11 -11.41
N LEU A 137 8.95 -8.97 -10.83
CA LEU A 137 9.82 -7.81 -10.64
C LEU A 137 11.01 -8.13 -9.73
N VAL A 138 10.75 -8.66 -8.54
CA VAL A 138 11.83 -8.99 -7.59
C VAL A 138 12.65 -10.21 -8.02
N GLY A 139 12.11 -11.03 -8.93
CA GLY A 139 12.80 -12.19 -9.51
C GLY A 139 14.07 -11.83 -10.31
N THR A 140 14.19 -10.59 -10.76
CA THR A 140 15.40 -10.07 -11.40
C THR A 140 16.60 -9.99 -10.43
N LEU A 141 16.35 -10.04 -9.13
CA LEU A 141 17.36 -9.99 -8.07
C LEU A 141 17.65 -11.39 -7.51
N THR A 142 18.90 -11.66 -7.18
CA THR A 142 19.26 -12.86 -6.41
C THR A 142 18.70 -12.79 -4.98
N ALA A 143 18.52 -13.93 -4.31
CA ALA A 143 17.99 -13.96 -2.95
C ALA A 143 18.78 -13.07 -1.96
N PRO A 144 20.13 -13.09 -1.92
CA PRO A 144 20.88 -12.20 -1.03
C PRO A 144 20.70 -10.70 -1.36
N LYS A 145 20.51 -10.34 -2.65
CA LYS A 145 20.23 -8.95 -3.02
C LYS A 145 18.84 -8.52 -2.55
N ARG A 146 17.84 -9.38 -2.65
CA ARG A 146 16.48 -9.09 -2.15
C ARG A 146 16.48 -8.86 -0.63
N GLU A 147 17.16 -9.72 0.11
CA GLU A 147 17.24 -9.60 1.57
C GLU A 147 17.94 -8.31 1.99
N ARG A 148 19.07 -7.99 1.36
CA ARG A 148 19.81 -6.75 1.63
C ARG A 148 18.95 -5.52 1.31
N LEU A 149 18.28 -5.50 0.16
CA LEU A 149 17.42 -4.39 -0.25
C LEU A 149 16.28 -4.20 0.76
N ALA A 150 15.60 -5.28 1.16
CA ALA A 150 14.53 -5.21 2.16
C ALA A 150 15.03 -4.66 3.51
N GLY A 151 16.23 -5.03 3.94
CA GLY A 151 16.89 -4.50 5.15
C GLY A 151 17.13 -2.99 5.03
N THR A 152 17.78 -2.55 3.96
CA THR A 152 18.09 -1.13 3.72
C THR A 152 16.83 -0.27 3.62
N LEU A 153 15.79 -0.75 2.91
CA LEU A 153 14.52 -0.02 2.82
C LEU A 153 13.80 0.08 4.18
N ARG A 154 13.90 -0.94 5.03
CA ARG A 154 13.36 -0.90 6.40
C ARG A 154 14.03 0.17 7.24
N GLU A 155 15.36 0.26 7.19
CA GLU A 155 16.14 1.28 7.91
C GLU A 155 15.76 2.69 7.43
N LEU A 156 15.69 2.90 6.11
CA LEU A 156 15.32 4.17 5.52
C LEU A 156 13.89 4.60 5.91
N LEU A 157 12.94 3.66 5.86
CA LEU A 157 11.56 3.91 6.25
C LEU A 157 11.44 4.27 7.74
N ALA A 158 12.15 3.56 8.61
CA ALA A 158 12.18 3.85 10.04
C ALA A 158 12.73 5.26 10.32
N ALA A 159 13.81 5.67 9.64
CA ALA A 159 14.40 6.99 9.77
C ALA A 159 13.45 8.11 9.27
N ALA A 160 12.69 7.87 8.20
CA ALA A 160 11.72 8.81 7.68
C ALA A 160 10.56 9.04 8.66
N VAL A 161 9.97 7.95 9.18
CA VAL A 161 8.82 8.03 10.11
C VAL A 161 9.22 8.65 11.46
N SER A 162 10.44 8.38 11.95
CA SER A 162 10.92 8.95 13.23
C SER A 162 11.09 10.47 13.20
N ARG A 163 11.32 11.06 12.04
CA ARG A 163 11.47 12.52 11.87
C ARG A 163 10.13 13.27 11.82
N ASP A 164 9.05 12.59 11.45
CA ASP A 164 7.71 13.19 11.33
C ASP A 164 6.91 13.15 12.65
N THR A 165 7.47 12.58 13.73
CA THR A 165 6.84 12.64 15.06
C THR A 165 7.29 13.92 15.75
N PRO A 166 6.44 14.99 15.81
CA PRO A 166 6.80 16.19 16.55
C PRO A 166 6.99 15.79 18.01
N SER A 167 8.13 16.22 18.57
CA SER A 167 8.40 16.14 20.00
C SER A 167 7.26 16.80 20.75
N ARG A 168 6.47 16.03 21.51
CA ARG A 168 5.41 16.53 22.38
C ARG A 168 6.02 17.21 23.59
#